data_94abc30dd270e85851bb0b52f4077aa2
#
_entry.id   94abc30dd270e85851bb0b52f4077aa2
#
_cell.length_a   1.000
_cell.length_b   1.000
_cell.length_c   1.000
_cell.angle_alpha   90.00
_cell.angle_beta   90.00
_cell.angle_gamma   90.00
#
_symmetry.space_group_name_H-M   'P 1'
#
loop_
_entity.id
_entity.type
_entity.pdbx_description
1 polymer ?
#
loop_
_entity_poly.entity_id
_entity_poly.type
_entity_poly.pdbx_seq_one_letter_code
_entity_poly.pdbx_strand_id
1 'polypeptide(L)'
;MGLMGTVVGASVVGIAGVARSATDTLLPGMVEKTNHRHQMKFHLQSQRHEAVKSWRTGLAEARDAYRQWTAGGRHGDPPNVVGDEWFEGLRPHLPTTGDAAKFRTAHEVHCDNPTLTLLSLEIGRIEHEWTEEAKGRRRKRTR
;
A
#
# COMPACT_ATOMS: atom_id res chain seq x y z
N MET A 1 -33.21 -53.09 -48.61
CA MET A 1 -33.43 -52.02 -49.59
C MET A 1 -32.81 -50.73 -49.01
N GLY A 2 -31.79 -50.34 -49.47
CA GLY A 2 -31.33 -49.42 -50.50
C GLY A 2 -30.74 -48.24 -49.81
N LEU A 3 -29.63 -47.93 -50.10
CA LEU A 3 -28.71 -47.21 -50.96
C LEU A 3 -27.93 -46.13 -50.14
N MET A 4 -26.67 -46.34 -49.99
CA MET A 4 -25.57 -45.70 -50.71
C MET A 4 -25.70 -44.16 -50.89
N GLY A 5 -24.75 -43.45 -50.29
CA GLY A 5 -24.45 -42.07 -50.60
C GLY A 5 -23.05 -41.69 -50.13
N THR A 6 -22.07 -42.09 -50.94
CA THR A 6 -20.67 -41.66 -50.82
C THR A 6 -20.59 -40.22 -51.28
N VAL A 7 -20.03 -39.32 -50.50
CA VAL A 7 -19.56 -38.04 -50.98
C VAL A 7 -18.06 -37.88 -50.59
N VAL A 8 -17.28 -37.99 -51.61
CA VAL A 8 -15.87 -37.61 -51.66
C VAL A 8 -15.80 -36.08 -51.66
N GLY A 9 -15.13 -35.49 -50.71
CA GLY A 9 -14.93 -34.06 -50.63
C GLY A 9 -13.48 -33.74 -50.28
N ALA A 10 -12.74 -33.53 -51.29
CA ALA A 10 -11.46 -32.86 -51.50
C ALA A 10 -10.69 -32.33 -50.29
N SER A 11 -9.50 -32.84 -50.17
CA SER A 11 -8.36 -32.31 -49.44
C SER A 11 -7.94 -30.94 -50.01
N VAL A 12 -8.13 -29.89 -49.24
CA VAL A 12 -7.36 -28.63 -49.46
C VAL A 12 -6.30 -28.59 -48.41
N VAL A 13 -5.10 -29.04 -48.78
CA VAL A 13 -3.87 -28.79 -48.02
C VAL A 13 -3.49 -27.34 -48.28
N GLY A 14 -3.92 -26.48 -47.37
CA GLY A 14 -3.50 -25.09 -47.31
C GLY A 14 -2.16 -24.99 -46.60
N ILE A 15 -1.12 -24.70 -47.35
CA ILE A 15 0.20 -24.31 -46.87
C ILE A 15 0.05 -22.93 -46.16
N ALA A 16 -0.21 -22.93 -44.86
CA ALA A 16 -0.13 -21.75 -44.02
C ALA A 16 0.37 -22.14 -42.63
N GLY A 17 1.51 -22.79 -42.55
CA GLY A 17 1.99 -23.35 -41.29
C GLY A 17 3.45 -23.08 -40.96
N VAL A 18 4.10 -22.01 -41.45
CA VAL A 18 5.53 -21.77 -41.17
C VAL A 18 5.83 -20.38 -40.58
N ALA A 19 4.83 -19.54 -40.36
CA ALA A 19 5.06 -18.19 -39.82
C ALA A 19 4.62 -17.99 -38.34
N ARG A 20 4.26 -19.07 -37.61
CA ARG A 20 3.75 -18.96 -36.23
C ARG A 20 4.70 -19.38 -35.11
N SER A 21 5.88 -19.90 -35.40
CA SER A 21 6.73 -20.48 -34.34
C SER A 21 7.79 -19.55 -33.76
N ALA A 22 7.96 -18.33 -34.26
CA ALA A 22 8.98 -17.41 -33.75
C ALA A 22 8.45 -16.32 -32.81
N THR A 23 7.13 -16.09 -32.77
CA THR A 23 6.50 -15.08 -31.91
C THR A 23 5.94 -15.61 -30.59
N ASP A 24 5.64 -16.91 -30.51
CA ASP A 24 5.04 -17.53 -29.32
C ASP A 24 6.04 -17.79 -28.17
N THR A 25 7.35 -17.76 -28.46
CA THR A 25 8.38 -18.08 -27.44
C THR A 25 8.84 -16.84 -26.65
N LEU A 26 8.59 -15.63 -27.14
CA LEU A 26 9.00 -14.39 -26.45
C LEU A 26 7.89 -13.75 -25.59
N LEU A 27 6.64 -14.06 -25.86
CA LEU A 27 5.48 -13.49 -25.16
C LEU A 27 5.24 -14.03 -23.74
N PRO A 28 5.43 -15.33 -23.40
CA PRO A 28 5.17 -15.84 -22.05
C PRO A 28 6.05 -15.19 -20.99
N GLY A 29 7.33 -15.02 -21.25
CA GLY A 29 8.28 -14.42 -20.30
C GLY A 29 8.06 -12.92 -20.03
N MET A 30 7.52 -12.17 -21.00
CA MET A 30 7.17 -10.77 -20.82
C MET A 30 5.85 -10.61 -20.03
N VAL A 31 4.86 -11.45 -20.30
CA VAL A 31 3.59 -11.45 -19.58
C VAL A 31 3.80 -11.84 -18.12
N GLU A 32 4.63 -12.84 -17.86
CA GLU A 32 4.92 -13.30 -16.50
C GLU A 32 5.65 -12.24 -15.65
N LYS A 33 6.65 -11.56 -16.23
CA LYS A 33 7.33 -10.42 -15.57
C LYS A 33 6.40 -9.25 -15.30
N THR A 34 5.47 -8.99 -16.19
CA THR A 34 4.49 -7.90 -16.03
C THR A 34 3.48 -8.24 -14.95
N ASN A 35 2.98 -9.47 -14.92
CA ASN A 35 2.07 -9.95 -13.89
C ASN A 35 2.72 -9.95 -12.51
N HIS A 36 3.97 -10.39 -12.40
CA HIS A 36 4.71 -10.37 -11.13
C HIS A 36 4.90 -8.94 -10.61
N ARG A 37 5.23 -7.99 -11.48
CA ARG A 37 5.33 -6.56 -11.11
C ARG A 37 3.99 -5.97 -10.67
N HIS A 38 2.89 -6.35 -11.29
CA HIS A 38 1.56 -5.91 -10.89
C HIS A 38 1.15 -6.49 -9.54
N GLN A 39 1.42 -7.77 -9.30
CA GLN A 39 1.17 -8.42 -8.02
C GLN A 39 1.98 -7.78 -6.88
N MET A 40 3.27 -7.52 -7.11
CA MET A 40 4.13 -6.83 -6.13
C MET A 40 3.62 -5.43 -5.80
N LYS A 41 3.22 -4.64 -6.81
CA LYS A 41 2.64 -3.30 -6.58
C LYS A 41 1.34 -3.37 -5.80
N PHE A 42 0.46 -4.30 -6.16
CA PHE A 42 -0.80 -4.49 -5.46
C PHE A 42 -0.60 -4.89 -4.00
N HIS A 43 0.32 -5.82 -3.74
CA HIS A 43 0.66 -6.27 -2.40
C HIS A 43 1.23 -5.11 -1.55
N LEU A 44 2.18 -4.34 -2.08
CA LEU A 44 2.73 -3.17 -1.40
C LEU A 44 1.65 -2.12 -1.08
N GLN A 45 0.73 -1.90 -2.01
CA GLN A 45 -0.35 -0.94 -1.81
C GLN A 45 -1.34 -1.39 -0.73
N SER A 46 -1.64 -2.69 -0.69
CA SER A 46 -2.47 -3.30 0.36
C SER A 46 -1.81 -3.16 1.74
N GLN A 47 -0.51 -3.47 1.86
CA GLN A 47 0.24 -3.30 3.11
C GLN A 47 0.25 -1.84 3.59
N ARG A 48 0.46 -0.88 2.68
CA ARG A 48 0.41 0.55 3.00
C ARG A 48 -0.96 0.99 3.50
N HIS A 49 -2.02 0.50 2.87
CA HIS A 49 -3.39 0.80 3.29
C HIS A 49 -3.68 0.26 4.70
N GLU A 50 -3.30 -0.98 4.97
CA GLU A 50 -3.45 -1.58 6.30
C GLU A 50 -2.62 -0.84 7.37
N ALA A 51 -1.41 -0.39 7.05
CA ALA A 51 -0.60 0.40 7.95
C ALA A 51 -1.28 1.73 8.32
N VAL A 52 -1.77 2.50 7.33
CA VAL A 52 -2.49 3.76 7.57
C VAL A 52 -3.76 3.53 8.40
N LYS A 53 -4.49 2.47 8.11
CA LYS A 53 -5.68 2.09 8.88
C LYS A 53 -5.35 1.79 10.34
N SER A 54 -4.30 1.01 10.59
CA SER A 54 -3.81 0.72 11.94
C SER A 54 -3.40 1.99 12.68
N TRP A 55 -2.65 2.88 12.05
CA TRP A 55 -2.23 4.15 12.66
C TRP A 55 -3.41 5.06 13.01
N ARG A 56 -4.41 5.14 12.14
CA ARG A 56 -5.62 5.94 12.40
C ARG A 56 -6.46 5.37 13.54
N THR A 57 -6.55 4.04 13.63
CA THR A 57 -7.25 3.37 14.72
C THR A 57 -6.54 3.63 16.05
N GLY A 58 -5.22 3.39 16.11
CA GLY A 58 -4.45 3.64 17.34
C GLY A 58 -4.44 5.11 17.77
N LEU A 59 -4.39 6.05 16.79
CA LEU A 59 -4.52 7.48 17.09
C LEU A 59 -5.88 7.83 17.68
N ALA A 60 -6.96 7.19 17.23
CA ALA A 60 -8.30 7.39 17.79
C ALA A 60 -8.37 6.86 19.23
N GLU A 61 -7.82 5.68 19.49
CA GLU A 61 -7.72 5.10 20.82
C GLU A 61 -6.90 5.98 21.78
N ALA A 62 -5.74 6.49 21.31
CA ALA A 62 -4.93 7.42 22.09
C ALA A 62 -5.67 8.73 22.42
N ARG A 63 -6.48 9.22 21.49
CA ARG A 63 -7.34 10.40 21.71
C ARG A 63 -8.41 10.13 22.77
N ASP A 64 -9.01 8.96 22.72
CA ASP A 64 -10.03 8.58 23.70
C ASP A 64 -9.41 8.35 25.08
N ALA A 65 -8.24 7.73 25.17
CA ALA A 65 -7.47 7.60 26.41
C ALA A 65 -7.15 8.97 27.01
N TYR A 66 -6.72 9.94 26.21
CA TYR A 66 -6.46 11.30 26.66
C TYR A 66 -7.73 12.00 27.17
N ARG A 67 -8.86 11.83 26.48
CA ARG A 67 -10.16 12.36 26.93
C ARG A 67 -10.58 11.79 28.27
N GLN A 68 -10.43 10.47 28.44
CA GLN A 68 -10.76 9.80 29.71
C GLN A 68 -9.86 10.30 30.86
N TRP A 69 -8.56 10.43 30.60
CA TRP A 69 -7.61 10.98 31.58
C TRP A 69 -7.96 12.41 31.96
N THR A 70 -8.32 13.27 31.00
CA THR A 70 -8.74 14.65 31.30
C THR A 70 -10.06 14.71 32.03
N ALA A 71 -11.04 13.88 31.71
CA ALA A 71 -12.34 13.80 32.39
C ALA A 71 -12.20 13.23 33.80
N GLY A 72 -11.24 12.34 34.05
CA GLY A 72 -10.94 11.80 35.38
C GLY A 72 -10.16 12.74 36.30
N GLY A 73 -9.99 14.01 35.93
CA GLY A 73 -9.30 15.01 36.74
C GLY A 73 -7.79 15.01 36.63
N ARG A 74 -7.24 14.39 35.58
CA ARG A 74 -5.80 14.33 35.28
C ARG A 74 -4.95 13.70 36.39
N HIS A 75 -5.49 12.67 37.03
CA HIS A 75 -4.76 11.91 38.04
C HIS A 75 -3.74 10.97 37.36
N GLY A 76 -2.51 10.97 37.88
CA GLY A 76 -1.42 10.18 37.33
C GLY A 76 -0.81 10.79 36.06
N ASP A 77 0.09 10.03 35.42
CA ASP A 77 0.76 10.46 34.20
C ASP A 77 -0.19 10.46 33.00
N PRO A 78 -0.03 11.43 32.08
CA PRO A 78 -0.81 11.42 30.83
C PRO A 78 -0.51 10.18 30.00
N PRO A 79 -1.48 9.68 29.21
CA PRO A 79 -1.26 8.53 28.35
C PRO A 79 -0.05 8.74 27.44
N ASN A 80 0.79 7.72 27.32
CA ASN A 80 2.00 7.70 26.49
C ASN A 80 1.81 6.66 25.38
N VAL A 81 2.16 7.01 24.13
CA VAL A 81 2.00 6.11 22.97
C VAL A 81 3.28 5.37 22.59
N VAL A 82 4.40 5.66 23.24
CA VAL A 82 5.65 4.92 23.01
C VAL A 82 5.48 3.49 23.51
N GLY A 83 5.76 2.52 22.63
CA GLY A 83 5.52 1.11 22.87
C GLY A 83 4.21 0.58 22.26
N ASP A 84 3.28 1.45 21.89
CA ASP A 84 2.08 1.02 21.16
C ASP A 84 2.47 0.60 19.73
N GLU A 85 1.96 -0.54 19.29
CA GLU A 85 2.29 -1.13 17.99
C GLU A 85 2.06 -0.15 16.82
N TRP A 86 0.95 0.56 16.85
CA TRP A 86 0.63 1.53 15.81
C TRP A 86 1.62 2.69 15.74
N PHE A 87 2.07 3.19 16.91
CA PHE A 87 3.02 4.29 16.97
C PHE A 87 4.43 3.85 16.57
N GLU A 88 4.87 2.67 17.03
CA GLU A 88 6.15 2.10 16.62
C GLU A 88 6.19 1.80 15.12
N GLY A 89 5.07 1.38 14.53
CA GLY A 89 4.92 1.23 13.08
C GLY A 89 4.93 2.55 12.29
N LEU A 90 4.41 3.64 12.88
CA LEU A 90 4.42 4.97 12.30
C LEU A 90 5.80 5.66 12.41
N ARG A 91 6.51 5.45 13.51
CA ARG A 91 7.75 6.12 13.90
C ARG A 91 8.81 6.19 12.79
N PRO A 92 9.13 5.12 12.03
CA PRO A 92 10.10 5.16 10.94
C PRO A 92 9.70 6.10 9.78
N HIS A 93 8.42 6.38 9.64
CA HIS A 93 7.85 7.20 8.56
C HIS A 93 7.73 8.69 8.94
N LEU A 94 7.94 9.02 10.22
CA LEU A 94 7.96 10.41 10.67
C LEU A 94 9.13 11.17 10.04
N PRO A 95 9.00 12.49 9.80
CA PRO A 95 10.04 13.29 9.19
C PRO A 95 11.29 13.34 10.07
N THR A 96 12.43 13.69 9.46
CA THR A 96 13.69 13.91 10.16
C THR A 96 13.89 15.38 10.57
N THR A 97 13.03 16.26 10.07
CA THR A 97 13.07 17.71 10.35
C THR A 97 11.66 18.23 10.58
N GLY A 98 11.53 19.34 11.28
CA GLY A 98 10.25 19.95 11.65
C GLY A 98 9.71 19.45 13.00
N ASP A 99 8.50 19.88 13.35
CA ASP A 99 7.91 19.67 14.67
C ASP A 99 7.66 18.22 15.05
N ALA A 100 7.33 17.39 14.07
CA ALA A 100 7.07 15.97 14.28
C ALA A 100 8.35 15.12 14.33
N ALA A 101 9.51 15.67 13.94
CA ALA A 101 10.78 14.96 13.95
C ALA A 101 11.18 14.50 15.37
N LYS A 102 10.81 15.27 16.38
CA LYS A 102 11.08 14.95 17.79
C LYS A 102 10.48 13.60 18.22
N PHE A 103 9.34 13.21 17.66
CA PHE A 103 8.67 11.97 18.01
C PHE A 103 9.40 10.72 17.48
N ARG A 104 10.27 10.89 16.49
CA ARG A 104 11.01 9.79 15.88
C ARG A 104 11.98 9.12 16.88
N THR A 105 12.56 9.89 17.78
CA THR A 105 13.57 9.43 18.75
C THR A 105 13.14 9.59 20.21
N ALA A 106 11.95 10.11 20.46
CA ALA A 106 11.47 10.35 21.82
C ALA A 106 11.30 9.01 22.58
N HIS A 107 11.66 9.03 23.85
CA HIS A 107 11.43 7.91 24.78
C HIS A 107 10.02 7.94 25.37
N GLU A 108 9.40 9.11 25.35
CA GLU A 108 8.04 9.33 25.80
C GLU A 108 7.34 10.29 24.84
N VAL A 109 6.10 9.99 24.49
CA VAL A 109 5.23 10.84 23.67
C VAL A 109 3.86 10.87 24.34
N HIS A 110 3.64 11.89 25.13
CA HIS A 110 2.38 12.06 25.85
C HIS A 110 1.26 12.49 24.90
N CYS A 111 0.08 11.90 25.12
CA CYS A 111 -1.12 12.25 24.40
C CYS A 111 -1.64 13.59 24.90
N ASP A 112 -1.44 14.63 24.13
CA ASP A 112 -2.11 15.92 24.26
C ASP A 112 -2.68 16.34 22.89
N ASN A 113 -3.54 17.36 22.90
CA ASN A 113 -4.18 17.81 21.66
C ASN A 113 -3.16 18.24 20.57
N PRO A 114 -2.11 19.01 20.89
CA PRO A 114 -1.07 19.37 19.90
C PRO A 114 -0.36 18.15 19.33
N THR A 115 0.08 17.22 20.17
CA THR A 115 0.77 15.98 19.76
C THR A 115 -0.11 15.12 18.87
N LEU A 116 -1.35 14.85 19.27
CA LEU A 116 -2.30 14.06 18.50
C LEU A 116 -2.66 14.72 17.15
N THR A 117 -2.71 16.05 17.12
CA THR A 117 -2.93 16.80 15.89
C THR A 117 -1.74 16.66 14.94
N LEU A 118 -0.50 16.83 15.44
CA LEU A 118 0.70 16.64 14.62
C LEU A 118 0.80 15.23 14.06
N LEU A 119 0.58 14.20 14.87
CA LEU A 119 0.58 12.81 14.42
C LEU A 119 -0.50 12.55 13.35
N SER A 120 -1.69 13.13 13.52
CA SER A 120 -2.76 13.03 12.51
C SER A 120 -2.36 13.66 11.17
N LEU A 121 -1.72 14.82 11.20
CA LEU A 121 -1.23 15.50 10.00
C LEU A 121 -0.13 14.69 9.29
N GLU A 122 0.78 14.09 10.06
CA GLU A 122 1.83 13.25 9.50
C GLU A 122 1.29 11.96 8.86
N ILE A 123 0.32 11.30 9.49
CA ILE A 123 -0.37 10.15 8.88
C ILE A 123 -1.02 10.56 7.54
N GLY A 124 -1.69 11.72 7.50
CA GLY A 124 -2.29 12.24 6.28
C GLY A 124 -1.25 12.56 5.19
N ARG A 125 -0.10 13.13 5.56
CA ARG A 125 1.03 13.40 4.64
C ARG A 125 1.57 12.11 4.03
N ILE A 126 1.84 11.10 4.86
CA ILE A 126 2.37 9.80 4.41
C ILE A 126 1.37 9.11 3.47
N GLU A 127 0.09 9.08 3.83
CA GLU A 127 -0.96 8.52 2.99
C GLU A 127 -1.05 9.21 1.62
N HIS A 128 -0.97 10.53 1.61
CA HIS A 128 -0.95 11.32 0.38
C HIS A 128 0.26 11.00 -0.49
N GLU A 129 1.47 10.95 0.09
CA GLU A 129 2.70 10.61 -0.63
C GLU A 129 2.63 9.22 -1.25
N TRP A 130 2.16 8.22 -0.51
CA TRP A 130 2.00 6.84 -1.01
C TRP A 130 0.95 6.74 -2.11
N THR A 131 -0.12 7.53 -2.02
CA THR A 131 -1.16 7.60 -3.06
C THR A 131 -0.62 8.23 -4.34
N GLU A 132 0.16 9.29 -4.25
CA GLU A 132 0.78 9.95 -5.41
C GLU A 132 1.87 9.07 -6.07
N GLU A 133 2.64 8.33 -5.28
CA GLU A 133 3.56 7.32 -5.80
C GLU A 133 2.82 6.22 -6.59
N ALA A 134 1.70 5.72 -6.06
CA ALA A 134 0.89 4.69 -6.69
C ALA A 134 0.32 5.16 -8.05
N LYS A 135 -0.04 6.46 -8.15
CA LYS A 135 -0.51 7.08 -9.39
C LYS A 135 0.60 7.32 -10.42
N GLY A 136 1.86 6.98 -10.10
CA GLY A 136 3.00 7.14 -11.00
C GLY A 136 3.43 8.60 -11.21
N ARG A 137 2.94 9.53 -10.41
CA ARG A 137 3.43 10.91 -10.39
C ARG A 137 4.78 10.95 -9.69
N ARG A 138 5.86 10.65 -10.45
CA ARG A 138 7.21 10.93 -10.01
C ARG A 138 7.30 12.44 -9.74
N ARG A 139 7.47 12.84 -8.49
CA ARG A 139 7.98 14.17 -8.17
C ARG A 139 9.24 14.39 -9.00
N LYS A 140 9.19 15.31 -9.97
CA LYS A 140 10.40 15.87 -10.55
C LYS A 140 11.20 16.43 -9.36
N ARG A 141 12.24 15.74 -8.98
CA ARG A 141 13.23 16.24 -8.05
C ARG A 141 13.81 17.47 -8.71
N THR A 142 13.35 18.65 -8.33
CA THR A 142 14.05 19.90 -8.60
C THR A 142 15.40 19.81 -7.91
N ARG A 143 16.42 19.68 -8.76
CA ARG A 143 17.81 19.87 -8.36
C ARG A 143 18.07 21.35 -8.10
#